data_c331eaafdc21e25cfe0ac30ec0845eaa
#
_entry.id   c331eaafdc21e25cfe0ac30ec0845eaa
#
_cell.length_a   1.000
_cell.length_b   1.000
_cell.length_c   1.000
_cell.angle_alpha   90.00
_cell.angle_beta   90.00
_cell.angle_gamma   90.00
#
_symmetry.space_group_name_H-M   'P 1'
#
loop_
_entity.id
_entity.type
_entity.pdbx_description
1 polymer ?
#
loop_
_entity_poly.entity_id
_entity_poly.type
_entity_poly.pdbx_seq_one_letter_code
_entity_poly.pdbx_strand_id
1 'polypeptide(L)'
;VTGDATGSNRKTSATMTDWQIIETWFKNYRGYEKRVRRTKSVKDRVNTQNAAFKTADGTIKQYINVKTCPNLYKDYIKRQWKDNGVELDDANGTVGHLSDAGSYFSMNWYPLGEKVRSLWL
;
A
#
# COMPACT_ATOMS: atom_id res chain seq x y z
N VAL A 1 -3.99 10.89 -0.74
CA VAL A 1 -2.65 10.42 -0.35
C VAL A 1 -2.77 9.21 0.56
N THR A 2 -1.89 8.25 0.40
CA THR A 2 -1.86 7.02 1.19
C THR A 2 -0.41 6.57 1.42
N GLY A 3 -0.17 5.73 2.40
CA GLY A 3 1.15 5.20 2.70
C GLY A 3 1.18 4.42 4.01
N ASP A 4 2.38 4.22 4.53
CA ASP A 4 2.61 3.52 5.79
C ASP A 4 2.17 4.37 6.99
N ALA A 5 1.48 3.75 7.94
CA ALA A 5 1.07 4.38 9.19
C ALA A 5 2.26 4.81 10.07
N THR A 6 3.43 4.19 9.90
CA THR A 6 4.64 4.55 10.64
C THR A 6 5.12 5.98 10.37
N GLY A 7 4.70 6.61 9.28
CA GLY A 7 4.91 8.04 9.02
C GLY A 7 4.30 8.97 10.07
N SER A 8 3.42 8.47 10.94
CA SER A 8 2.90 9.18 12.11
C SER A 8 3.82 9.11 13.34
N ASN A 9 4.87 8.29 13.31
CA ASN A 9 5.79 8.16 14.43
C ASN A 9 6.65 9.42 14.58
N ARG A 10 6.80 9.89 15.80
CA ARG A 10 7.71 11.00 16.11
C ARG A 10 9.17 10.54 15.97
N LYS A 11 9.95 11.34 15.27
CA LYS A 11 11.42 11.21 15.28
C LYS A 11 11.99 12.11 16.38
N THR A 12 12.99 11.65 17.10
CA THR A 12 13.61 12.38 18.21
C THR A 12 14.19 13.74 17.83
N SER A 13 14.51 13.95 16.55
CA SER A 13 15.11 15.17 16.02
C SER A 13 14.16 16.05 15.19
N ALA A 14 12.87 15.70 15.11
CA ALA A 14 11.92 16.43 14.28
C ALA A 14 10.73 16.95 15.08
N THR A 15 10.31 18.18 14.81
CA THR A 15 9.13 18.82 15.43
C THR A 15 7.82 18.29 14.85
N MET A 16 7.84 17.76 13.64
CA MET A 16 6.67 17.24 12.92
C MET A 16 6.89 15.80 12.46
N THR A 17 5.81 15.03 12.41
CA THR A 17 5.82 13.70 11.78
C THR A 17 5.83 13.82 10.26
N ASP A 18 6.23 12.77 9.56
CA ASP A 18 6.23 12.75 8.10
C ASP A 18 4.82 13.03 7.54
N TRP A 19 3.76 12.47 8.17
CA TRP A 19 2.39 12.73 7.78
C TRP A 19 1.95 14.16 8.02
N GLN A 20 2.40 14.81 9.08
CA GLN A 20 2.11 16.24 9.32
C GLN A 20 2.75 17.12 8.24
N ILE A 21 3.97 16.79 7.80
CA ILE A 21 4.65 17.50 6.72
C ILE A 21 3.86 17.34 5.41
N ILE A 22 3.47 16.11 5.06
CA ILE A 22 2.68 15.83 3.86
C ILE A 22 1.34 16.59 3.88
N GLU A 23 0.64 16.56 5.00
CA GLU A 23 -0.64 17.27 5.15
C GLU A 23 -0.48 18.79 5.01
N THR A 24 0.60 19.36 5.50
CA THR A 24 0.90 20.79 5.35
C THR A 24 0.97 21.20 3.88
N TRP A 25 1.54 20.34 3.01
CA TRP A 25 1.64 20.60 1.60
C TRP A 25 0.33 20.38 0.83
N PHE A 26 -0.39 19.30 1.14
CA PHE A 26 -1.50 18.83 0.32
C PHE A 26 -2.90 19.27 0.78
N LYS A 27 -3.07 19.73 2.04
CA LYS A 27 -4.37 20.08 2.62
C LYS A 27 -5.16 21.13 1.82
N ASN A 28 -4.46 21.99 1.09
CA ASN A 28 -5.07 23.07 0.31
C ASN A 28 -5.45 22.65 -1.12
N TYR A 29 -5.07 21.45 -1.55
CA TYR A 29 -5.45 20.96 -2.88
C TYR A 29 -6.92 20.51 -2.86
N ARG A 30 -7.69 20.95 -3.85
CA ARG A 30 -9.08 20.54 -4.00
C ARG A 30 -9.17 19.02 -4.18
N GLY A 31 -10.01 18.37 -3.40
CA GLY A 31 -10.18 16.91 -3.43
C GLY A 31 -9.08 16.15 -2.71
N TYR A 32 -8.26 16.83 -1.89
CA TYR A 32 -7.29 16.12 -1.05
C TYR A 32 -8.00 15.17 -0.09
N GLU A 33 -7.55 13.94 -0.08
CA GLU A 33 -7.98 12.90 0.85
C GLU A 33 -6.76 12.13 1.35
N LYS A 34 -6.69 11.95 2.67
CA LYS A 34 -5.70 11.08 3.29
C LYS A 34 -6.37 9.80 3.76
N ARG A 35 -5.89 8.66 3.25
CA ARG A 35 -6.27 7.33 3.73
C ARG A 35 -5.04 6.60 4.22
N VAL A 36 -4.91 6.49 5.53
CA VAL A 36 -3.84 5.75 6.19
C VAL A 36 -4.47 4.88 7.27
N ARG A 37 -4.33 3.58 7.14
CA ARG A 37 -4.82 2.58 8.09
C ARG A 37 -3.66 2.05 8.91
N ARG A 38 -3.96 1.50 10.10
CA ARG A 38 -2.99 0.76 10.88
C ARG A 38 -2.34 -0.32 10.02
N THR A 39 -1.02 -0.39 10.03
CA THR A 39 -0.25 -1.41 9.32
C THR A 39 -0.62 -2.80 9.82
N LYS A 40 -1.02 -3.66 8.90
CA LYS A 40 -1.28 -5.08 9.13
C LYS A 40 0.02 -5.88 8.96
N SER A 41 -0.05 -7.19 9.25
CA SER A 41 1.08 -8.08 8.97
C SER A 41 1.46 -8.05 7.48
N VAL A 42 2.70 -8.41 7.17
CA VAL A 42 3.18 -8.50 5.77
C VAL A 42 2.30 -9.45 4.97
N LYS A 43 1.92 -10.58 5.57
CA LYS A 43 1.04 -11.58 4.95
C LYS A 43 -0.33 -11.00 4.60
N ASP A 44 -0.97 -10.27 5.52
CA ASP A 44 -2.26 -9.63 5.27
C ASP A 44 -2.17 -8.57 4.18
N ARG A 45 -1.07 -7.81 4.16
CA ARG A 45 -0.82 -6.80 3.14
C ARG A 45 -0.67 -7.42 1.75
N VAL A 46 0.11 -8.50 1.64
CA VAL A 46 0.27 -9.26 0.38
C VAL A 46 -1.05 -9.87 -0.07
N ASN A 47 -1.80 -10.49 0.83
CA ASN A 47 -3.11 -11.06 0.51
C ASN A 47 -4.09 -10.00 0.01
N THR A 48 -4.09 -8.82 0.63
CA THR A 48 -4.91 -7.68 0.20
C THR A 48 -4.52 -7.21 -1.20
N GLN A 49 -3.23 -7.11 -1.48
CA GLN A 49 -2.73 -6.75 -2.80
C GLN A 49 -3.12 -7.78 -3.87
N ASN A 50 -2.94 -9.06 -3.58
CA ASN A 50 -3.30 -10.13 -4.51
C ASN A 50 -4.81 -10.13 -4.80
N ALA A 51 -5.64 -9.93 -3.78
CA ALA A 51 -7.09 -9.82 -3.95
C ALA A 51 -7.51 -8.56 -4.71
N ALA A 52 -6.76 -7.45 -4.61
CA ALA A 52 -7.01 -6.26 -5.42
C ALA A 52 -6.70 -6.51 -6.90
N PHE A 53 -5.66 -7.29 -7.20
CA PHE A 53 -5.36 -7.70 -8.57
C PHE A 53 -6.39 -8.70 -9.11
N LYS A 54 -6.72 -9.73 -8.35
CA LYS A 54 -7.76 -10.68 -8.75
C LYS A 54 -8.24 -11.50 -7.54
N THR A 55 -9.52 -11.46 -7.28
CA THR A 55 -10.16 -12.32 -6.28
C THR A 55 -10.38 -13.74 -6.81
N ALA A 56 -10.73 -14.68 -5.92
CA ALA A 56 -11.02 -16.07 -6.29
C ALA A 56 -12.20 -16.20 -7.29
N ASP A 57 -13.18 -15.29 -7.21
CA ASP A 57 -14.32 -15.22 -8.12
C ASP A 57 -14.00 -14.49 -9.44
N GLY A 58 -12.76 -14.05 -9.64
CA GLY A 58 -12.30 -13.38 -10.85
C GLY A 58 -12.49 -11.86 -10.87
N THR A 59 -13.00 -11.25 -9.81
CA THR A 59 -13.14 -9.79 -9.72
C THR A 59 -11.78 -9.10 -9.68
N ILE A 60 -11.60 -8.06 -10.49
CA ILE A 60 -10.38 -7.25 -10.56
C ILE A 60 -10.72 -5.84 -10.09
N LYS A 61 -10.00 -5.33 -9.10
CA LYS A 61 -10.17 -3.99 -8.53
C LYS A 61 -9.03 -3.04 -8.89
N GLN A 62 -7.88 -3.58 -9.26
CA GLN A 62 -6.68 -2.80 -9.55
C GLN A 62 -5.97 -3.32 -10.79
N TYR A 63 -5.52 -2.39 -11.63
CA TYR A 63 -4.73 -2.66 -12.82
C TYR A 63 -3.42 -1.91 -12.75
N ILE A 64 -2.37 -2.45 -13.35
CA ILE A 64 -1.11 -1.76 -13.57
C ILE A 64 -0.94 -1.53 -15.07
N ASN A 65 -0.72 -0.27 -15.47
CA ASN A 65 -0.33 0.04 -16.83
C ASN A 65 1.16 -0.27 -17.01
N VAL A 66 1.45 -1.40 -17.63
CA VAL A 66 2.83 -1.89 -17.80
C VAL A 66 3.69 -0.94 -18.64
N LYS A 67 3.10 -0.19 -19.58
CA LYS A 67 3.83 0.75 -20.42
C LYS A 67 4.28 2.00 -19.67
N THR A 68 3.42 2.52 -18.78
CA THR A 68 3.71 3.75 -18.03
C THR A 68 4.32 3.48 -16.66
N CYS A 69 4.12 2.29 -16.10
CA CYS A 69 4.62 1.87 -14.79
C CYS A 69 5.47 0.57 -14.87
N PRO A 70 6.49 0.50 -15.76
CA PRO A 70 7.23 -0.74 -15.97
C PRO A 70 8.03 -1.17 -14.74
N ASN A 71 8.53 -0.24 -13.95
CA ASN A 71 9.30 -0.54 -12.75
C ASN A 71 8.42 -1.11 -11.63
N LEU A 72 7.23 -0.58 -11.43
CA LEU A 72 6.26 -1.11 -10.48
C LEU A 72 5.85 -2.54 -10.87
N TYR A 73 5.56 -2.78 -12.14
CA TYR A 73 5.25 -4.11 -12.65
C TYR A 73 6.39 -5.10 -12.40
N LYS A 74 7.63 -4.73 -12.77
CA LYS A 74 8.81 -5.56 -12.55
C LYS A 74 9.03 -5.87 -11.07
N ASP A 75 8.78 -4.91 -10.20
CA ASP A 75 8.94 -5.08 -8.77
C ASP A 75 7.95 -6.12 -8.22
N TYR A 76 6.68 -6.05 -8.64
CA TYR A 76 5.68 -7.06 -8.25
C TYR A 76 6.02 -8.47 -8.72
N ILE A 77 6.44 -8.65 -9.97
CA ILE A 77 6.73 -10.00 -10.49
C ILE A 77 8.02 -10.61 -9.93
N LYS A 78 8.95 -9.79 -9.44
CA LYS A 78 10.20 -10.25 -8.82
C LYS A 78 10.07 -10.50 -7.33
N ARG A 79 9.02 -9.97 -6.70
CA ARG A 79 8.85 -10.07 -5.25
C ARG A 79 8.54 -11.52 -4.85
N GLN A 80 9.34 -12.08 -3.98
CA GLN A 80 9.21 -13.46 -3.50
C GLN A 80 9.22 -13.52 -1.98
N TRP A 81 8.72 -14.62 -1.43
CA TRP A 81 8.88 -14.92 -0.02
C TRP A 81 10.28 -15.46 0.24
N LYS A 82 10.85 -15.11 1.38
CA LYS A 82 12.02 -15.83 1.91
C LYS A 82 11.64 -17.29 2.23
N ASP A 83 12.64 -18.14 2.40
CA ASP A 83 12.44 -19.56 2.72
C ASP A 83 11.64 -19.78 4.01
N ASN A 84 11.64 -18.81 4.93
CA ASN A 84 10.82 -18.85 6.15
C ASN A 84 9.32 -18.67 5.90
N GLY A 85 8.89 -18.27 4.71
CA GLY A 85 7.49 -18.06 4.33
C GLY A 85 6.75 -16.94 5.08
N VAL A 86 7.47 -16.12 5.83
CA VAL A 86 6.93 -15.04 6.68
C VAL A 86 7.33 -13.65 6.19
N GLU A 87 8.57 -13.54 5.72
CA GLU A 87 9.14 -12.30 5.22
C GLU A 87 9.27 -12.30 3.71
N LEU A 88 9.16 -11.12 3.11
CA LEU A 88 9.44 -10.93 1.69
C LEU A 88 10.93 -10.73 1.47
N ASP A 89 11.47 -11.32 0.42
CA ASP A 89 12.83 -11.10 -0.01
C ASP A 89 12.92 -9.75 -0.74
N ASP A 90 13.91 -8.94 -0.37
CA ASP A 90 14.20 -7.65 -0.99
C ASP A 90 15.35 -7.73 -2.00
N ALA A 91 15.91 -8.93 -2.22
CA ALA A 91 17.05 -9.14 -3.11
C ALA A 91 18.20 -8.13 -2.83
N ASN A 92 18.61 -8.02 -1.57
CA ASN A 92 19.60 -7.06 -1.09
C ASN A 92 19.24 -5.58 -1.35
N GLY A 93 17.97 -5.24 -1.16
CA GLY A 93 17.46 -3.88 -1.31
C GLY A 93 17.18 -3.44 -2.74
N THR A 94 17.22 -4.36 -3.71
CA THR A 94 16.96 -4.04 -5.13
C THR A 94 15.50 -4.21 -5.55
N VAL A 95 14.70 -4.89 -4.73
CA VAL A 95 13.29 -5.23 -5.01
C VAL A 95 12.42 -4.87 -3.81
N GLY A 96 11.23 -4.43 -4.04
CA GLY A 96 10.21 -4.31 -3.00
C GLY A 96 9.77 -2.91 -2.64
N HIS A 97 10.55 -1.89 -2.94
CA HIS A 97 10.19 -0.52 -2.57
C HIS A 97 8.91 -0.04 -3.27
N LEU A 98 8.76 -0.32 -4.56
CA LEU A 98 7.59 0.08 -5.34
C LEU A 98 6.38 -0.82 -5.04
N SER A 99 6.60 -2.13 -4.94
CA SER A 99 5.52 -3.08 -4.59
C SER A 99 5.03 -2.88 -3.15
N ASP A 100 5.89 -2.52 -2.22
CA ASP A 100 5.48 -2.14 -0.87
C ASP A 100 4.61 -0.87 -0.89
N ALA A 101 5.03 0.17 -1.57
CA ALA A 101 4.22 1.40 -1.73
C ALA A 101 2.86 1.10 -2.37
N GLY A 102 2.82 0.29 -3.44
CA GLY A 102 1.59 -0.13 -4.09
C GLY A 102 0.69 -0.98 -3.18
N SER A 103 1.27 -1.84 -2.35
CA SER A 103 0.50 -2.66 -1.41
C SER A 103 -0.09 -1.85 -0.25
N TYR A 104 0.55 -0.78 0.19
CA TYR A 104 -0.06 0.18 1.12
C TYR A 104 -1.27 0.88 0.49
N PHE A 105 -1.19 1.25 -0.78
CA PHE A 105 -2.33 1.76 -1.51
C PHE A 105 -3.49 0.77 -1.49
N SER A 106 -3.26 -0.48 -1.88
CA SER A 106 -4.28 -1.52 -1.92
C SER A 106 -4.87 -1.80 -0.54
N MET A 107 -4.05 -1.85 0.50
CA MET A 107 -4.50 -2.05 1.88
C MET A 107 -5.41 -0.90 2.36
N ASN A 108 -5.11 0.32 1.97
CA ASN A 108 -5.88 1.48 2.40
C ASN A 108 -7.17 1.69 1.59
N TRP A 109 -7.20 1.28 0.31
CA TRP A 109 -8.33 1.51 -0.58
C TRP A 109 -9.21 0.27 -0.81
N TYR A 110 -8.64 -0.93 -0.71
CA TYR A 110 -9.32 -2.21 -0.95
C TYR A 110 -9.13 -3.20 0.19
N PRO A 111 -9.40 -2.81 1.46
CA PRO A 111 -9.14 -3.68 2.60
C PRO A 111 -9.98 -4.96 2.53
N LEU A 112 -9.36 -6.09 2.86
CA LEU A 112 -10.06 -7.36 3.00
C LEU A 112 -10.90 -7.38 4.29
N GLY A 113 -12.10 -8.00 4.21
CA GLY A 113 -12.97 -8.23 5.36
C GLY A 113 -13.75 -7.00 5.83
N GLU A 114 -13.61 -5.85 5.21
CA GLU A 114 -14.56 -4.75 5.43
C GLU A 114 -15.82 -5.01 4.60
N LYS A 115 -16.94 -5.18 5.29
CA LYS A 115 -18.26 -5.04 4.65
C LYS A 115 -18.29 -3.65 4.02
N VAL A 116 -18.47 -3.58 2.71
CA VAL A 116 -18.88 -2.34 2.08
C VAL A 116 -20.14 -1.90 2.82
N ARG A 117 -20.05 -0.88 3.66
CA ARG A 117 -21.26 -0.24 4.16
C ARG A 117 -21.94 0.30 2.90
N SER A 118 -22.99 -0.37 2.47
CA SER A 118 -23.77 0.13 1.37
C SER A 118 -24.26 1.51 1.79
N LEU A 119 -23.91 2.51 1.01
CA LEU A 119 -24.41 3.88 1.18
C LEU A 119 -25.92 3.98 0.84
N TRP A 120 -26.56 2.84 0.66
CA TRP A 120 -27.97 2.70 0.34
C TRP A 120 -28.73 2.13 1.55
N LEU A 121 -28.95 2.96 2.48
CA LEU A 121 -30.03 2.82 3.45
C LEU A 121 -30.92 4.03 3.34
#